data_61b9190a32e784d11773ae48ffc4c696
#
_entry.id   61b9190a32e784d11773ae48ffc4c696
#
_cell.length_a   1.000
_cell.length_b   1.000
_cell.length_c   1.000
_cell.angle_alpha   90.00
_cell.angle_beta   90.00
_cell.angle_gamma   90.00
#
_symmetry.space_group_name_H-M   'P 1'
#
loop_
_entity.id
_entity.type
_entity.pdbx_description
1 polymer ?
#
loop_
_entity_poly.entity_id
_entity_poly.type
_entity_poly.pdbx_seq_one_letter_code
_entity_poly.pdbx_strand_id
1 'polypeptide(L)' 'MTTAQQSSLPSSEPTPGLIVGAIQSAPAWALLGLTVPSERLREDAARAVAEHVCAALARERDQLALPLG' A
#
# COMPACT_ATOMS: atom_id res chain seq x y z
N MET A 1 3.80 -10.93 -26.68
CA MET A 1 3.95 -10.87 -26.33
C MET A 1 4.33 -10.38 -25.59
N THR A 2 4.53 -10.29 -25.35
CA THR A 2 4.85 -10.02 -24.84
C THR A 2 4.83 -9.51 -23.82
N THR A 3 4.77 -9.26 -23.68
CA THR A 3 4.48 -8.89 -22.76
C THR A 3 5.20 -9.00 -21.67
N ALA A 4 5.61 -9.61 -21.51
CA ALA A 4 6.19 -9.92 -20.49
C ALA A 4 7.17 -9.10 -20.09
N GLN A 5 7.52 -8.58 -20.68
CA GLN A 5 8.46 -7.95 -20.39
C GLN A 5 8.50 -7.17 -19.31
N GLN A 6 7.69 -6.78 -18.99
CA GLN A 6 7.71 -6.00 -17.99
C GLN A 6 8.21 -6.55 -16.85
N SER A 7 8.15 -7.65 -16.72
CA SER A 7 8.58 -8.19 -15.54
C SER A 7 9.99 -7.94 -15.29
N SER A 8 10.69 -7.54 -16.21
CA SER A 8 12.04 -7.43 -15.91
C SER A 8 12.37 -6.23 -15.08
N LEU A 9 11.46 -5.38 -14.86
CA LEU A 9 11.80 -4.28 -14.06
C LEU A 9 11.64 -4.56 -12.68
N PRO A 10 12.60 -4.57 -11.99
CA PRO A 10 12.50 -4.98 -10.70
C PRO A 10 12.08 -3.98 -9.83
N SER A 11 11.89 -4.06 -9.07
CA SER A 11 11.75 -3.34 -8.17
C SER A 11 11.21 -2.15 -7.91
N SER A 12 11.10 -1.34 -8.64
CA SER A 12 10.57 -0.16 -8.25
C SER A 12 9.12 -0.22 -8.07
N GLU A 13 8.45 -1.22 -8.55
CA GLU A 13 7.03 -1.26 -8.38
C GLU A 13 6.60 -2.06 -7.22
N PRO A 14 5.63 -1.62 -6.47
CA PRO A 14 5.15 -2.38 -5.32
C PRO A 14 4.48 -3.65 -5.78
N THR A 15 4.64 -4.70 -5.08
CA THR A 15 4.01 -5.95 -5.42
C THR A 15 2.65 -6.01 -4.77
N PRO A 16 1.73 -6.75 -5.36
CA PRO A 16 0.42 -6.89 -4.74
C PRO A 16 0.50 -7.47 -3.34
N GLY A 17 1.42 -8.37 -3.10
CA GLY A 17 1.54 -8.94 -1.77
C GLY A 17 1.90 -7.91 -0.73
N LEU A 18 2.77 -6.97 -1.08
CA LEU A 18 3.14 -5.94 -0.16
C LEU A 18 1.95 -5.05 0.15
N ILE A 19 1.17 -4.71 -0.85
CA ILE A 19 0.03 -3.86 -0.66
C ILE A 19 -1.05 -4.58 0.16
N VAL A 20 -1.27 -5.85 -0.12
CA VAL A 20 -2.24 -6.61 0.65
C VAL A 20 -1.84 -6.63 2.12
N GLY A 21 -0.58 -6.87 2.40
CA GLY A 21 -0.13 -6.89 3.78
C GLY A 21 -0.33 -5.53 4.44
N ALA A 22 -0.07 -4.46 3.71
CA ALA A 22 -0.24 -3.14 4.26
C ALA A 22 -1.70 -2.85 4.56
N ILE A 23 -2.61 -3.27 3.69
CA ILE A 23 -4.02 -3.08 3.92
C ILE A 23 -4.46 -3.88 5.14
N GLN A 24 -4.00 -5.10 5.25
CA GLN A 24 -4.41 -5.94 6.37
C GLN A 24 -3.91 -5.43 7.70
N SER A 25 -2.84 -4.67 7.69
CA SER A 25 -2.32 -4.14 8.94
C SER A 25 -2.85 -2.74 9.25
N ALA A 26 -3.75 -2.23 8.44
CA ALA A 26 -4.31 -0.91 8.69
C ALA A 26 -5.20 -0.96 9.92
N PRO A 27 -5.42 0.19 10.56
CA PRO A 27 -6.27 0.19 11.75
C PRO A 27 -7.67 -0.31 11.45
N ALA A 28 -8.22 -1.06 12.37
CA ALA A 28 -9.53 -1.65 12.14
C ALA A 28 -10.61 -0.62 11.85
N TRP A 29 -10.55 0.54 12.54
CA TRP A 29 -11.59 1.53 12.31
C TRP A 29 -11.58 2.01 10.85
N ALA A 30 -10.39 2.09 10.27
CA ALA A 30 -10.30 2.56 8.90
C ALA A 30 -10.82 1.50 7.93
N LEU A 31 -10.51 0.25 8.18
CA LEU A 31 -11.00 -0.80 7.31
C LEU A 31 -12.52 -0.91 7.39
N LEU A 32 -13.06 -0.82 8.58
CA LEU A 32 -14.50 -0.87 8.74
C LEU A 32 -15.14 0.38 8.15
N GLY A 33 -14.47 1.50 8.25
CA GLY A 33 -15.02 2.74 7.74
C GLY A 33 -15.20 2.76 6.24
N LEU A 34 -14.54 1.86 5.53
CA LEU A 34 -14.70 1.81 4.08
C LEU A 34 -16.09 1.37 3.68
N THR A 35 -16.84 0.76 4.59
CA THR A 35 -18.14 0.24 4.26
C THR A 35 -19.30 1.00 4.88
N VAL A 36 -19.00 2.10 5.59
CA VAL A 36 -20.10 2.82 6.23
C VAL A 36 -20.87 3.62 5.19
N PRO A 37 -22.13 3.89 5.43
CA PRO A 37 -22.94 4.61 4.44
C PRO A 37 -22.57 6.07 4.27
N SER A 38 -21.95 6.68 5.25
CA SER A 38 -21.63 8.08 5.16
C SER A 38 -20.48 8.29 4.19
N GLU A 39 -20.69 9.08 3.17
CA GLU A 39 -19.67 9.33 2.19
C GLU A 39 -18.45 9.99 2.81
N ARG A 40 -18.68 10.94 3.69
CA ARG A 40 -17.59 11.62 4.31
C ARG A 40 -16.74 10.69 5.17
N LEU A 41 -17.39 9.82 5.92
CA LEU A 41 -16.65 8.90 6.76
C LEU A 41 -15.90 7.87 5.92
N ARG A 42 -16.51 7.46 4.81
CA ARG A 42 -15.82 6.54 3.92
C ARG A 42 -14.58 7.18 3.33
N GLU A 43 -14.67 8.45 2.98
CA GLU A 43 -13.53 9.16 2.47
C GLU A 43 -12.43 9.28 3.49
N ASP A 44 -12.76 9.57 4.72
CA ASP A 44 -11.78 9.67 5.77
C ASP A 44 -11.10 8.33 5.98
N ALA A 45 -11.88 7.26 5.96
CA ALA A 45 -11.33 5.93 6.16
C ALA A 45 -10.43 5.55 4.99
N ALA A 46 -10.85 5.87 3.78
CA ALA A 46 -10.04 5.54 2.61
C ALA A 46 -8.71 6.28 2.65
N ARG A 47 -8.75 7.53 3.10
CA ARG A 47 -7.52 8.28 3.19
C ARG A 47 -6.59 7.69 4.24
N ALA A 48 -7.15 7.24 5.36
CA ALA A 48 -6.32 6.64 6.39
C ALA A 48 -5.67 5.35 5.90
N VAL A 49 -6.43 4.54 5.17
CA VAL A 49 -5.87 3.31 4.62
C VAL A 49 -4.78 3.65 3.59
N ALA A 50 -5.04 4.64 2.76
CA ALA A 50 -4.07 5.02 1.75
C ALA A 50 -2.78 5.53 2.38
N GLU A 51 -2.90 6.32 3.44
CA GLU A 51 -1.71 6.81 4.12
C GLU A 51 -0.93 5.67 4.73
N HIS A 52 -1.65 4.69 5.28
CA HIS A 52 -0.99 3.55 5.88
C HIS A 52 -0.23 2.75 4.81
N VAL A 53 -0.86 2.55 3.67
CA VAL A 53 -0.22 1.82 2.59
C VAL A 53 0.99 2.58 2.07
N CYS A 54 0.86 3.88 1.89
CA CYS A 54 1.98 4.67 1.42
C CYS A 54 3.14 4.63 2.40
N ALA A 55 2.85 4.66 3.69
CA ALA A 55 3.91 4.58 4.67
C ALA A 55 4.60 3.23 4.62
N ALA A 56 3.84 2.17 4.41
CA ALA A 56 4.43 0.84 4.32
C ALA A 56 5.33 0.74 3.10
N LEU A 57 4.89 1.30 1.98
CA LEU A 57 5.69 1.26 0.77
C LEU A 57 6.96 2.09 0.93
N ALA A 58 6.85 3.20 1.62
CA ALA A 58 8.02 4.04 1.83
C ALA A 58 9.04 3.34 2.71
N ARG A 59 8.56 2.64 3.73
CA ARG A 59 9.48 1.92 4.59
C ARG A 59 10.18 0.82 3.82
N GLU A 60 9.45 0.15 2.97
CA GLU A 60 10.04 -0.92 2.20
C GLU A 60 11.09 -0.36 1.26
N ARG A 61 10.79 0.76 0.63
CA ARG A 61 11.74 1.35 -0.27
C ARG A 61 12.97 1.83 0.48
N ASP A 62 12.79 2.40 1.65
CA ASP A 62 13.91 2.85 2.44
C ASP A 62 14.81 1.71 2.84
N GLN A 63 14.22 0.59 3.19
CA GLN A 63 15.01 -0.54 3.55
C GLN A 63 15.82 -1.05 2.40
N LEU A 64 15.25 -1.06 1.23
CA LEU A 64 15.98 -1.55 0.08
C LEU A 64 17.08 -0.59 -0.34
N ALA A 65 16.88 0.67 -0.10
CA ALA A 65 17.86 1.62 -0.49
C ALA A 65 18.93 1.90 0.53
N LEU A 66 18.83 1.36 1.71
CA LEU A 66 19.73 1.63 2.71
C LEU A 66 21.06 1.20 2.33
N PRO A 67 21.95 2.03 2.32
CA PRO A 67 23.26 1.66 1.92
C PRO A 67 23.98 0.90 2.87
N LEU A 68 23.61 0.71 3.79
CA LEU A 68 24.22 -0.05 4.61
C LEU A 68 25.40 0.28 4.98
N GLY A 69 25.80 0.88 4.90
CA GLY A 69 27.03 1.20 5.15
C GLY A 69 27.69 1.42 5.72
#